data_fda442f0c4ee6c66c73494aa52021449
#
_entry.id   fda442f0c4ee6c66c73494aa52021449
#
_cell.length_a   1.000
_cell.length_b   1.000
_cell.length_c   1.000
_cell.angle_alpha   90.00
_cell.angle_beta   90.00
_cell.angle_gamma   90.00
#
_symmetry.space_group_name_H-M   'P 1'
#
loop_
_entity.id
_entity.type
_entity.pdbx_description
1 polymer ?
#
loop_
_entity_poly.entity_id
_entity_poly.type
_entity_poly.pdbx_seq_one_letter_code
_entity_poly.pdbx_strand_id
1 'polypeptide(L)'
;MLAKGFSTPELAHPALPDAASWFPLPPGWTVLGVMLLLVLFIVLLILLARFRRNRWRREARKQLAQQQVDGWITWVKRVLLVQHPRAQVSKWQTPEQLLAQTPLDEELRALMCRRYCQPDNQLEGVINQRIAQQLRHWLETLPHV
;
A
#
# COMPACT_ATOMS: atom_id res chain seq x y z
N MET A 1 -61.43 57.43 50.93
CA MET A 1 -59.98 57.73 51.18
C MET A 1 -59.25 56.47 51.06
N LEU A 2 -58.07 56.53 50.31
CA LEU A 2 -57.09 55.46 50.14
C LEU A 2 -57.35 54.47 49.07
N ALA A 3 -56.71 54.67 47.97
CA ALA A 3 -55.57 53.85 47.58
C ALA A 3 -54.92 54.46 46.32
N LYS A 4 -53.90 55.29 46.57
CA LYS A 4 -52.87 55.54 45.57
C LYS A 4 -52.10 54.25 45.41
N GLY A 5 -52.52 53.43 44.42
CA GLY A 5 -51.74 52.27 43.99
C GLY A 5 -50.41 52.75 43.49
N PHE A 6 -49.34 52.28 44.13
CA PHE A 6 -48.01 52.37 43.59
C PHE A 6 -47.97 51.54 42.30
N SER A 7 -48.02 52.20 41.14
CA SER A 7 -47.70 51.56 39.90
C SER A 7 -46.22 51.29 39.89
N THR A 8 -45.84 50.04 40.11
CA THR A 8 -44.44 49.64 39.89
C THR A 8 -44.09 49.89 38.42
N PRO A 9 -43.05 50.64 38.12
CA PRO A 9 -42.62 50.80 36.74
C PRO A 9 -42.32 49.41 36.18
N GLU A 10 -42.90 49.14 35.04
CA GLU A 10 -42.67 47.89 34.33
C GLU A 10 -41.18 47.83 34.00
N LEU A 11 -40.46 46.91 34.68
CA LEU A 11 -39.07 46.70 34.46
C LEU A 11 -38.89 46.18 33.02
N ALA A 12 -38.46 47.07 32.13
CA ALA A 12 -38.07 46.65 30.80
C ALA A 12 -36.98 45.60 30.93
N HIS A 13 -37.27 44.37 30.54
CA HIS A 13 -36.26 43.35 30.49
C HIS A 13 -35.17 43.81 29.53
N PRO A 14 -33.88 43.84 29.98
CA PRO A 14 -32.78 44.17 29.11
C PRO A 14 -32.84 43.18 27.92
N ALA A 15 -32.74 43.73 26.70
CA ALA A 15 -32.71 42.90 25.51
C ALA A 15 -31.62 41.85 25.68
N LEU A 16 -32.01 40.58 25.50
CA LEU A 16 -31.02 39.49 25.52
C LEU A 16 -29.92 39.81 24.48
N PRO A 17 -28.65 39.68 24.87
CA PRO A 17 -27.58 39.87 23.91
C PRO A 17 -27.79 38.93 22.72
N ASP A 18 -27.60 39.47 21.49
CA ASP A 18 -27.72 38.72 20.28
C ASP A 18 -26.88 37.45 20.38
N ALA A 19 -27.46 36.32 19.94
CA ALA A 19 -26.79 35.04 19.94
C ALA A 19 -25.43 35.19 19.20
N ALA A 20 -24.36 34.79 19.87
CA ALA A 20 -23.03 34.90 19.29
C ALA A 20 -23.00 34.28 17.92
N SER A 21 -22.77 35.07 16.87
CA SER A 21 -22.68 34.56 15.52
C SER A 21 -21.43 33.70 15.41
N TRP A 22 -21.59 32.45 14.95
CA TRP A 22 -20.46 31.52 14.70
C TRP A 22 -19.59 31.99 13.51
N PHE A 23 -20.01 32.97 12.76
CA PHE A 23 -19.32 33.57 11.62
C PHE A 23 -19.25 35.11 11.77
N PRO A 24 -18.09 35.71 11.42
CA PRO A 24 -16.85 35.13 10.90
C PRO A 24 -16.02 34.44 12.01
N LEU A 25 -15.43 33.27 11.66
CA LEU A 25 -14.51 32.60 12.59
C LEU A 25 -13.29 33.50 12.90
N PRO A 26 -12.78 33.46 14.14
CA PRO A 26 -11.55 34.13 14.46
C PRO A 26 -10.41 33.71 13.53
N PRO A 27 -9.52 34.63 13.12
CA PRO A 27 -8.47 34.33 12.13
C PRO A 27 -7.58 33.14 12.50
N GLY A 28 -7.43 32.84 13.78
CA GLY A 28 -6.71 31.66 14.25
C GLY A 28 -7.32 30.33 13.81
N TRP A 29 -8.66 30.24 13.72
CA TRP A 29 -9.34 29.03 13.27
C TRP A 29 -9.14 28.74 11.78
N THR A 30 -9.06 29.78 10.96
CA THR A 30 -8.78 29.65 9.53
C THR A 30 -7.36 29.11 9.31
N VAL A 31 -6.38 29.64 10.05
CA VAL A 31 -4.99 29.15 10.01
C VAL A 31 -4.91 27.69 10.47
N LEU A 32 -5.58 27.35 11.59
CA LEU A 32 -5.63 25.98 12.09
C LEU A 32 -6.27 25.03 11.07
N GLY A 33 -7.37 25.43 10.43
CA GLY A 33 -8.05 24.66 9.40
C GLY A 33 -7.16 24.39 8.19
N VAL A 34 -6.45 25.40 7.70
CA VAL A 34 -5.50 25.26 6.60
C VAL A 34 -4.35 24.32 6.95
N MET A 35 -3.78 24.47 8.17
CA MET A 35 -2.72 23.57 8.65
C MET A 35 -3.20 22.11 8.72
N LEU A 36 -4.38 21.89 9.25
CA LEU A 36 -4.97 20.55 9.36
C LEU A 36 -5.22 19.93 8.00
N LEU A 37 -5.74 20.70 7.02
CA LEU A 37 -5.92 20.25 5.64
C LEU A 37 -4.59 19.89 4.99
N LEU A 38 -3.54 20.69 5.23
CA LEU A 38 -2.21 20.46 4.67
C LEU A 38 -1.61 19.16 5.23
N VAL A 39 -1.71 18.93 6.54
CA VAL A 39 -1.27 17.69 7.18
C VAL A 39 -2.05 16.49 6.63
N LEU A 40 -3.38 16.60 6.53
CA LEU A 40 -4.22 15.55 5.97
C LEU A 40 -3.83 15.22 4.53
N PHE A 41 -3.55 16.24 3.71
CA PHE A 41 -3.11 16.08 2.33
C PHE A 41 -1.76 15.36 2.24
N ILE A 42 -0.79 15.73 3.08
CA ILE A 42 0.53 15.05 3.14
C ILE A 42 0.35 13.58 3.54
N VAL A 43 -0.45 13.29 4.57
CA VAL A 43 -0.74 11.92 4.99
C VAL A 43 -1.39 11.13 3.86
N LEU A 44 -2.35 11.71 3.15
CA LEU A 44 -2.99 11.09 2.00
C LEU A 44 -1.99 10.77 0.88
N LEU A 45 -1.08 11.69 0.56
CA LEU A 45 -0.02 11.46 -0.43
C LEU A 45 0.91 10.32 -0.02
N ILE A 46 1.30 10.24 1.26
CA ILE A 46 2.14 9.16 1.78
C ILE A 46 1.40 7.81 1.68
N LEU A 47 0.12 7.76 2.05
CA LEU A 47 -0.70 6.56 1.96
C LEU A 47 -0.88 6.11 0.49
N LEU A 48 -1.16 7.04 -0.41
CA LEU A 48 -1.25 6.78 -1.85
C LEU A 48 0.08 6.25 -2.42
N ALA A 49 1.21 6.86 -2.05
CA ALA A 49 2.53 6.40 -2.45
C ALA A 49 2.82 4.99 -1.94
N ARG A 50 2.50 4.69 -0.68
CA ARG A 50 2.61 3.33 -0.10
C ARG A 50 1.69 2.33 -0.81
N PHE A 51 0.45 2.73 -1.09
CA PHE A 51 -0.51 1.87 -1.79
C PHE A 51 -0.05 1.56 -3.22
N ARG A 52 0.45 2.56 -3.95
CA ARG A 52 1.00 2.38 -5.30
C ARG A 52 2.27 1.53 -5.28
N ARG A 53 3.17 1.75 -4.32
CA ARG A 53 4.37 0.93 -4.14
C ARG A 53 4.07 -0.55 -3.88
N ASN A 54 3.05 -0.84 -3.08
CA ASN A 54 2.66 -2.22 -2.76
C ASN A 54 1.79 -2.89 -3.84
N ARG A 55 1.40 -2.17 -4.89
CA ARG A 55 0.58 -2.72 -5.96
C ARG A 55 1.27 -3.86 -6.70
N TRP A 56 2.57 -3.73 -6.98
CA TRP A 56 3.35 -4.76 -7.65
C TRP A 56 3.37 -6.08 -6.87
N ARG A 57 3.43 -6.03 -5.53
CA ARG A 57 3.36 -7.23 -4.69
C ARG A 57 2.02 -7.94 -4.80
N ARG A 58 0.92 -7.18 -4.87
CA ARG A 58 -0.41 -7.76 -5.05
C ARG A 58 -0.53 -8.43 -6.42
N GLU A 59 0.02 -7.83 -7.45
CA GLU A 59 0.05 -8.40 -8.79
C GLU A 59 0.97 -9.62 -8.85
N ALA A 60 2.14 -9.56 -8.24
CA ALA A 60 3.04 -10.71 -8.12
C ALA A 60 2.39 -11.89 -7.38
N ARG A 61 1.65 -11.62 -6.29
CA ARG A 61 0.89 -12.66 -5.57
C ARG A 61 -0.21 -13.30 -6.40
N LYS A 62 -0.90 -12.52 -7.23
CA LYS A 62 -1.94 -13.06 -8.13
C LYS A 62 -1.35 -13.98 -9.20
N GLN A 63 -0.13 -13.72 -9.61
CA GLN A 63 0.58 -14.50 -10.64
C GLN A 63 1.36 -15.70 -10.07
N LEU A 64 1.23 -16.01 -8.77
CA LEU A 64 1.86 -17.19 -8.15
C LEU A 64 1.22 -18.52 -8.57
N ALA A 65 0.20 -18.51 -9.41
CA ALA A 65 -0.46 -19.71 -9.93
C ALA A 65 0.10 -20.12 -11.31
N GLN A 66 1.44 -20.20 -11.41
CA GLN A 66 2.07 -20.71 -12.65
C GLN A 66 2.09 -22.24 -12.64
N GLN A 67 1.98 -22.84 -13.82
CA GLN A 67 2.06 -24.29 -14.00
C GLN A 67 3.31 -24.70 -14.78
N GLN A 68 3.92 -23.78 -15.50
CA GLN A 68 5.07 -24.00 -16.34
C GLN A 68 6.33 -23.36 -15.77
N VAL A 69 7.47 -24.02 -15.97
CA VAL A 69 8.78 -23.54 -15.51
C VAL A 69 9.12 -22.18 -16.11
N ASP A 70 8.85 -21.98 -17.40
CA ASP A 70 9.12 -20.71 -18.09
C ASP A 70 8.32 -19.56 -17.49
N GLY A 71 7.09 -19.84 -17.04
CA GLY A 71 6.26 -18.89 -16.30
C GLY A 71 6.89 -18.46 -14.98
N TRP A 72 7.43 -19.42 -14.22
CA TRP A 72 8.12 -19.15 -12.96
C TRP A 72 9.40 -18.34 -13.13
N ILE A 73 10.21 -18.69 -14.13
CA ILE A 73 11.46 -17.96 -14.42
C ILE A 73 11.13 -16.52 -14.86
N THR A 74 10.14 -16.35 -15.72
CA THR A 74 9.68 -15.03 -16.13
C THR A 74 9.14 -14.21 -14.95
N TRP A 75 8.41 -14.85 -14.04
CA TRP A 75 7.90 -14.22 -12.83
C TRP A 75 9.04 -13.78 -11.90
N VAL A 76 10.01 -14.66 -11.62
CA VAL A 76 11.22 -14.34 -10.82
C VAL A 76 11.97 -13.16 -11.44
N LYS A 77 12.19 -13.17 -12.75
CA LYS A 77 12.85 -12.07 -13.46
C LYS A 77 12.11 -10.74 -13.29
N ARG A 78 10.79 -10.74 -13.35
CA ARG A 78 9.98 -9.53 -13.11
C ARG A 78 10.13 -9.01 -11.69
N VAL A 79 10.12 -9.89 -10.69
CA VAL A 79 10.32 -9.50 -9.28
C VAL A 79 11.73 -8.92 -9.08
N LEU A 80 12.76 -9.56 -9.63
CA LEU A 80 14.14 -9.08 -9.54
C LEU A 80 14.33 -7.71 -10.24
N LEU A 81 13.62 -7.46 -11.35
CA LEU A 81 13.65 -6.16 -12.03
C LEU A 81 13.03 -5.01 -11.20
N VAL A 82 12.20 -5.32 -10.21
CA VAL A 82 11.69 -4.32 -9.28
C VAL A 82 12.72 -4.01 -8.18
N GLN A 83 13.49 -5.01 -7.77
CA GLN A 83 14.46 -4.91 -6.67
C GLN A 83 15.83 -4.39 -7.11
N HIS A 84 16.23 -4.73 -8.33
CA HIS A 84 17.56 -4.44 -8.86
C HIS A 84 17.50 -3.61 -10.14
N PRO A 85 18.50 -2.74 -10.37
CA PRO A 85 18.59 -1.99 -11.61
C PRO A 85 18.73 -2.93 -12.81
N ARG A 86 18.14 -2.56 -13.94
CA ARG A 86 18.13 -3.37 -15.17
C ARG A 86 19.53 -3.83 -15.60
N ALA A 87 20.55 -2.97 -15.40
CA ALA A 87 21.93 -3.29 -15.73
C ALA A 87 22.50 -4.48 -14.94
N GLN A 88 22.01 -4.73 -13.72
CA GLN A 88 22.39 -5.92 -12.93
C GLN A 88 21.61 -7.15 -13.40
N VAL A 89 20.31 -7.02 -13.59
CA VAL A 89 19.47 -8.15 -14.02
C VAL A 89 19.85 -8.64 -15.42
N SER A 90 20.31 -7.74 -16.31
CA SER A 90 20.77 -8.10 -17.64
C SER A 90 22.08 -8.92 -17.65
N LYS A 91 22.86 -8.91 -16.56
CA LYS A 91 24.06 -9.76 -16.41
C LYS A 91 23.70 -11.22 -16.12
N TRP A 92 22.52 -11.46 -15.53
CA TRP A 92 22.03 -12.82 -15.27
C TRP A 92 21.34 -13.38 -16.50
N GLN A 93 22.12 -13.91 -17.41
CA GLN A 93 21.64 -14.41 -18.69
C GLN A 93 21.13 -15.85 -18.62
N THR A 94 21.62 -16.62 -17.67
CA THR A 94 21.22 -18.02 -17.49
C THR A 94 20.14 -18.16 -16.42
N PRO A 95 19.21 -19.12 -16.54
CA PRO A 95 18.19 -19.40 -15.55
C PRO A 95 18.80 -19.75 -14.18
N GLU A 96 19.96 -20.40 -14.16
CA GLU A 96 20.71 -20.74 -12.94
C GLU A 96 21.11 -19.49 -12.15
N GLN A 97 21.66 -18.48 -12.83
CA GLN A 97 22.05 -17.22 -12.21
C GLN A 97 20.87 -16.44 -11.65
N LEU A 98 19.73 -16.47 -12.36
CA LEU A 98 18.49 -15.85 -11.90
C LEU A 98 17.91 -16.56 -10.68
N LEU A 99 17.86 -17.88 -10.71
CA LEU A 99 17.34 -18.68 -9.60
C LEU A 99 18.27 -18.70 -8.39
N ALA A 100 19.59 -18.48 -8.58
CA ALA A 100 20.55 -18.33 -7.48
C ALA A 100 20.25 -17.12 -6.59
N GLN A 101 19.52 -16.12 -7.08
CA GLN A 101 19.08 -14.96 -6.31
C GLN A 101 17.82 -15.23 -5.46
N THR A 102 17.22 -16.39 -5.59
CA THR A 102 16.01 -16.79 -4.87
C THR A 102 16.35 -17.83 -3.80
N PRO A 103 15.65 -17.84 -2.64
CA PRO A 103 15.87 -18.83 -1.59
C PRO A 103 15.14 -20.14 -1.91
N LEU A 104 15.25 -20.61 -3.15
CA LEU A 104 14.72 -21.90 -3.57
C LEU A 104 15.66 -23.03 -3.16
N ASP A 105 15.09 -24.16 -2.77
CA ASP A 105 15.84 -25.38 -2.52
C ASP A 105 16.67 -25.76 -3.76
N GLU A 106 17.88 -26.28 -3.54
CA GLU A 106 18.81 -26.63 -4.63
C GLU A 106 18.22 -27.67 -5.59
N GLU A 107 17.50 -28.65 -5.04
CA GLU A 107 16.80 -29.66 -5.84
C GLU A 107 15.75 -29.06 -6.79
N LEU A 108 14.95 -28.11 -6.27
CA LEU A 108 13.93 -27.43 -7.07
C LEU A 108 14.55 -26.53 -8.13
N ARG A 109 15.66 -25.88 -7.79
CA ARG A 109 16.44 -25.04 -8.72
C ARG A 109 17.00 -25.88 -9.85
N ALA A 110 17.64 -27.00 -9.55
CA ALA A 110 18.20 -27.90 -10.55
C ALA A 110 17.10 -28.48 -11.46
N LEU A 111 15.95 -28.85 -10.89
CA LEU A 111 14.79 -29.32 -11.65
C LEU A 111 14.27 -28.25 -12.62
N MET A 112 14.13 -27.00 -12.16
CA MET A 112 13.68 -25.89 -12.99
C MET A 112 14.67 -25.60 -14.13
N CYS A 113 15.98 -25.60 -13.85
CA CYS A 113 17.01 -25.39 -14.86
C CYS A 113 16.98 -26.52 -15.91
N ARG A 114 16.78 -27.78 -15.48
CA ARG A 114 16.70 -28.93 -16.39
C ARG A 114 15.48 -28.88 -17.32
N ARG A 115 14.35 -28.42 -16.81
CA ARG A 115 13.09 -28.35 -17.58
C ARG A 115 12.88 -27.03 -18.32
N TYR A 116 13.76 -26.07 -18.13
CA TYR A 116 13.68 -24.79 -18.83
C TYR A 116 13.82 -24.96 -20.34
N CYS A 117 12.96 -24.29 -21.11
CA CYS A 117 12.89 -24.36 -22.58
C CYS A 117 12.66 -25.77 -23.14
N GLN A 118 12.16 -26.71 -22.34
CA GLN A 118 11.77 -28.03 -22.84
C GLN A 118 10.28 -28.06 -23.24
N PRO A 119 9.88 -28.89 -24.19
CA PRO A 119 8.47 -29.02 -24.56
C PRO A 119 7.60 -29.53 -23.42
N ASP A 120 8.16 -30.36 -22.51
CA ASP A 120 7.50 -30.84 -21.29
C ASP A 120 8.00 -30.05 -20.08
N ASN A 121 7.63 -28.77 -20.02
CA ASN A 121 8.01 -27.86 -18.93
C ASN A 121 6.93 -27.76 -17.83
N GLN A 122 5.94 -28.64 -17.82
CA GLN A 122 4.93 -28.69 -16.78
C GLN A 122 5.49 -29.33 -15.50
N LEU A 123 5.15 -28.74 -14.37
CA LEU A 123 5.53 -29.24 -13.05
C LEU A 123 4.37 -30.04 -12.45
N GLU A 124 4.70 -31.12 -11.75
CA GLU A 124 3.71 -31.83 -10.95
C GLU A 124 3.09 -30.92 -9.88
N GLY A 125 1.81 -31.14 -9.59
CA GLY A 125 1.07 -30.27 -8.69
C GLY A 125 1.71 -30.08 -7.33
N VAL A 126 2.30 -31.13 -6.76
CA VAL A 126 2.99 -31.07 -5.44
C VAL A 126 4.24 -30.23 -5.50
N ILE A 127 5.07 -30.42 -6.54
CA ILE A 127 6.31 -29.65 -6.76
C ILE A 127 5.97 -28.19 -7.01
N ASN A 128 4.96 -27.94 -7.83
CA ASN A 128 4.50 -26.60 -8.14
C ASN A 128 4.01 -25.83 -6.90
N GLN A 129 3.27 -26.50 -6.01
CA GLN A 129 2.84 -25.92 -4.75
C GLN A 129 4.03 -25.60 -3.83
N ARG A 130 5.04 -26.46 -3.76
CA ARG A 130 6.25 -26.23 -2.95
C ARG A 130 7.02 -25.01 -3.46
N ILE A 131 7.19 -24.86 -4.77
CA ILE A 131 7.80 -23.69 -5.40
C ILE A 131 6.98 -22.43 -5.07
N ALA A 132 5.66 -22.50 -5.24
CA ALA A 132 4.77 -21.37 -4.95
C ALA A 132 4.85 -20.93 -3.49
N GLN A 133 4.94 -21.86 -2.53
CA GLN A 133 5.09 -21.55 -1.10
C GLN A 133 6.43 -20.87 -0.80
N GLN A 134 7.55 -21.38 -1.33
CA GLN A 134 8.87 -20.80 -1.12
C GLN A 134 8.97 -19.41 -1.74
N LEU A 135 8.48 -19.22 -2.96
CA LEU A 135 8.47 -17.92 -3.63
C LEU A 135 7.51 -16.93 -2.97
N ARG A 136 6.40 -17.39 -2.40
CA ARG A 136 5.50 -16.53 -1.60
C ARG A 136 6.21 -16.03 -0.35
N HIS A 137 6.86 -16.92 0.39
CA HIS A 137 7.62 -16.56 1.57
C HIS A 137 8.75 -15.57 1.21
N TRP A 138 9.48 -15.84 0.13
CA TRP A 138 10.49 -14.91 -0.37
C TRP A 138 9.91 -13.52 -0.69
N LEU A 139 8.77 -13.46 -1.38
CA LEU A 139 8.10 -12.19 -1.70
C LEU A 139 7.74 -11.39 -0.44
N GLU A 140 7.46 -12.07 0.67
CA GLU A 140 7.13 -11.44 1.96
C GLU A 140 8.36 -10.90 2.68
N THR A 141 9.52 -11.54 2.52
CA THR A 141 10.80 -11.12 3.11
C THR A 141 11.48 -9.99 2.34
N LEU A 142 11.07 -9.73 1.09
CA LEU A 142 11.66 -8.66 0.30
C LEU A 142 11.43 -7.28 0.94
N PRO A 143 12.43 -6.38 0.89
CA PRO A 143 12.29 -5.04 1.44
C PRO A 143 11.19 -4.25 0.71
N HIS A 144 10.57 -3.33 1.43
CA HIS A 144 9.61 -2.39 0.86
C HIS A 144 10.37 -1.35 0.03
N VAL A 145 10.30 -1.45 -1.27
CA VAL A 145 10.88 -0.48 -2.22
C VAL A 145 9.92 0.68 -2.48
#